data_f386eee6f9934f9641cde73fd9f8f901
#
_entry.id   f386eee6f9934f9641cde73fd9f8f901
#
_cell.length_a   1.000
_cell.length_b   1.000
_cell.length_c   1.000
_cell.angle_alpha   90.00
_cell.angle_beta   90.00
_cell.angle_gamma   90.00
#
_symmetry.space_group_name_H-M   'P 1'
#
loop_
_entity.id
_entity.type
_entity.pdbx_description
1 polymer ?
#
loop_
_entity_poly.entity_id
_entity_poly.type
_entity_poly.pdbx_seq_one_letter_code
_entity_poly.pdbx_strand_id
1 'polypeptide(L)'
;ERVVQRRVDLLASDGVTFKTSTEIGRDVSAKQLMDDFDAVVLCVGATKPNDFFAKTAGRDLTGIHFAMEFLTKNTKSLLDSRHEDGQYIDAAGKDVIVIGGGDTGTDCIGTSLRHGCNSLVTFEIVPQSPNERAPNNPWPQWPRIMRVDYGHQEAAAKFDYSRVKGKQLS
;
A
#
# COMPACT_ATOMS: atom_id res chain seq x y z
N GLU A 1 15.85 0.44 1.14
CA GLU A 1 16.56 -0.85 1.14
C GLU A 1 17.49 -0.99 2.36
N ARG A 2 18.52 -0.16 2.52
CA ARG A 2 19.52 -0.26 3.61
C ARG A 2 18.91 -0.39 5.02
N VAL A 3 17.84 0.32 5.34
CA VAL A 3 17.18 0.24 6.66
C VAL A 3 16.50 -1.11 6.85
N VAL A 4 15.84 -1.61 5.82
CA VAL A 4 15.17 -2.93 5.83
C VAL A 4 16.21 -4.03 5.96
N GLN A 5 17.28 -4.00 5.14
CA GLN A 5 18.35 -4.98 5.21
C GLN A 5 18.98 -5.05 6.59
N ARG A 6 19.32 -3.90 7.19
CA ARG A 6 19.84 -3.86 8.55
C ARG A 6 18.93 -4.54 9.58
N ARG A 7 17.58 -4.40 9.42
CA ARG A 7 16.62 -5.08 10.30
C ARG A 7 16.63 -6.60 10.11
N VAL A 8 16.70 -7.04 8.86
CA VAL A 8 16.81 -8.48 8.55
C VAL A 8 18.09 -9.07 9.13
N ASP A 9 19.21 -8.37 8.96
CA ASP A 9 20.51 -8.82 9.52
C ASP A 9 20.49 -8.91 11.05
N LEU A 10 19.86 -7.95 11.73
CA LEU A 10 19.68 -7.99 13.20
C LEU A 10 18.83 -9.19 13.60
N LEU A 11 17.69 -9.42 12.96
CA LEU A 11 16.85 -10.58 13.26
C LEU A 11 17.60 -11.90 13.05
N ALA A 12 18.39 -12.00 11.99
CA ALA A 12 19.23 -13.18 11.75
C ALA A 12 20.29 -13.36 12.84
N SER A 13 20.92 -12.27 13.31
CA SER A 13 21.89 -12.33 14.40
C SER A 13 21.27 -12.71 15.75
N ASP A 14 19.98 -12.42 15.94
CA ASP A 14 19.20 -12.81 17.11
C ASP A 14 18.68 -14.27 17.03
N GLY A 15 19.05 -15.01 15.97
CA GLY A 15 18.73 -16.42 15.80
C GLY A 15 17.49 -16.72 14.95
N VAL A 16 16.90 -15.71 14.31
CA VAL A 16 15.76 -15.92 13.38
C VAL A 16 16.26 -16.57 12.08
N THR A 17 15.67 -17.69 11.74
CA THR A 17 15.93 -18.36 10.45
C THR A 17 14.90 -17.97 9.39
N PHE A 18 15.37 -17.43 8.28
CA PHE A 18 14.52 -17.10 7.14
C PHE A 18 14.55 -18.24 6.11
N LYS A 19 13.37 -18.75 5.75
CA LYS A 19 13.20 -19.71 4.63
C LYS A 19 12.42 -19.00 3.53
N THR A 20 13.15 -18.46 2.57
CA THR A 20 12.56 -17.80 1.39
C THR A 20 12.18 -18.82 0.33
N SER A 21 11.36 -18.40 -0.66
CA SER A 21 10.90 -19.25 -1.77
C SER A 21 10.23 -20.55 -1.32
N THR A 22 9.55 -20.50 -0.16
CA THR A 22 8.90 -21.66 0.47
C THR A 22 7.41 -21.38 0.63
N GLU A 23 6.57 -22.16 -0.03
CA GLU A 23 5.13 -22.06 0.04
C GLU A 23 4.55 -23.09 1.02
N ILE A 24 3.89 -22.61 2.07
CA ILE A 24 3.22 -23.49 3.02
C ILE A 24 1.98 -24.09 2.36
N GLY A 25 1.85 -25.40 2.48
CA GLY A 25 0.81 -26.20 1.80
C GLY A 25 1.31 -26.91 0.53
N ARG A 26 2.41 -26.42 -0.07
CA ARG A 26 3.08 -27.08 -1.21
C ARG A 26 4.44 -27.65 -0.81
N ASP A 27 5.35 -26.81 -0.32
CA ASP A 27 6.74 -27.20 -0.03
C ASP A 27 6.90 -27.67 1.42
N VAL A 28 6.10 -27.12 2.33
CA VAL A 28 6.02 -27.51 3.75
C VAL A 28 4.56 -27.61 4.12
N SER A 29 4.12 -28.74 4.69
CA SER A 29 2.75 -28.90 5.13
C SER A 29 2.44 -28.16 6.43
N ALA A 30 1.20 -27.73 6.62
CA ALA A 30 0.76 -27.16 7.88
C ALA A 30 0.94 -28.14 9.05
N LYS A 31 0.74 -29.45 8.81
CA LYS A 31 0.95 -30.48 9.82
C LYS A 31 2.41 -30.51 10.29
N GLN A 32 3.36 -30.46 9.36
CA GLN A 32 4.80 -30.42 9.69
C GLN A 32 5.14 -29.21 10.56
N LEU A 33 4.58 -28.03 10.26
CA LEU A 33 4.80 -26.84 11.10
C LEU A 33 4.26 -27.03 12.53
N MET A 34 3.11 -27.69 12.67
CA MET A 34 2.53 -28.00 13.98
C MET A 34 3.33 -29.06 14.75
N ASP A 35 3.97 -29.98 14.04
CA ASP A 35 4.80 -31.01 14.67
C ASP A 35 6.20 -30.49 15.05
N ASP A 36 6.75 -29.54 14.29
CA ASP A 36 8.11 -29.03 14.44
C ASP A 36 8.21 -27.82 15.39
N PHE A 37 7.10 -27.11 15.68
CA PHE A 37 7.11 -25.86 16.45
C PHE A 37 6.06 -25.83 17.55
N ASP A 38 6.39 -25.24 18.69
CA ASP A 38 5.47 -25.05 19.82
C ASP A 38 4.33 -24.07 19.52
N ALA A 39 4.56 -23.11 18.62
CA ALA A 39 3.56 -22.13 18.20
C ALA A 39 3.77 -21.69 16.75
N VAL A 40 2.67 -21.40 16.05
CA VAL A 40 2.69 -20.90 14.69
C VAL A 40 1.90 -19.58 14.63
N VAL A 41 2.54 -18.51 14.12
CA VAL A 41 1.91 -17.20 13.92
C VAL A 41 1.71 -16.96 12.44
N LEU A 42 0.47 -16.68 12.02
CA LEU A 42 0.13 -16.41 10.63
C LEU A 42 0.19 -14.91 10.33
N CYS A 43 1.21 -14.49 9.60
CA CYS A 43 1.42 -13.11 9.15
C CYS A 43 1.48 -13.04 7.62
N VAL A 44 0.49 -13.65 6.95
CA VAL A 44 0.52 -13.92 5.51
C VAL A 44 0.09 -12.75 4.62
N GLY A 45 -0.43 -11.66 5.21
CA GLY A 45 -0.92 -10.51 4.46
C GLY A 45 -2.17 -10.80 3.62
N ALA A 46 -2.47 -9.90 2.69
CA ALA A 46 -3.57 -10.01 1.73
C ALA A 46 -3.03 -9.72 0.32
N THR A 47 -2.95 -10.75 -0.52
CA THR A 47 -2.37 -10.64 -1.88
C THR A 47 -3.41 -10.51 -2.97
N LYS A 48 -4.68 -10.91 -2.71
CA LYS A 48 -5.77 -10.75 -3.67
C LYS A 48 -6.43 -9.39 -3.47
N PRO A 49 -6.38 -8.50 -4.47
CA PRO A 49 -7.02 -7.20 -4.38
C PRO A 49 -8.55 -7.33 -4.32
N ASN A 50 -9.18 -6.43 -3.58
CA ASN A 50 -10.62 -6.29 -3.56
C ASN A 50 -11.04 -5.34 -4.68
N ASP A 51 -11.65 -5.86 -5.74
CA ASP A 51 -12.08 -5.05 -6.88
C ASP A 51 -13.54 -4.62 -6.71
N PHE A 52 -13.75 -3.54 -6.00
CA PHE A 52 -15.08 -2.95 -5.79
C PHE A 52 -15.71 -2.45 -7.10
N PHE A 53 -14.91 -2.23 -8.13
CA PHE A 53 -15.34 -1.69 -9.42
C PHE A 53 -15.38 -2.73 -10.53
N ALA A 54 -15.25 -4.02 -10.22
CA ALA A 54 -15.20 -5.09 -11.22
C ALA A 54 -16.37 -5.09 -12.23
N LYS A 55 -17.53 -4.56 -11.81
CA LYS A 55 -18.75 -4.47 -12.66
C LYS A 55 -18.98 -3.06 -13.19
N THR A 56 -18.08 -2.11 -12.96
CA THR A 56 -18.22 -0.73 -13.41
C THR A 56 -17.80 -0.62 -14.88
N ALA A 57 -18.59 0.08 -15.68
CA ALA A 57 -18.24 0.34 -17.08
C ALA A 57 -16.88 1.05 -17.16
N GLY A 58 -15.99 0.57 -18.03
CA GLY A 58 -14.65 1.13 -18.21
C GLY A 58 -13.60 0.57 -17.23
N ARG A 59 -13.93 -0.42 -16.38
CA ARG A 59 -12.94 -1.04 -15.47
C ARG A 59 -11.74 -1.67 -16.21
N ASP A 60 -11.95 -2.06 -17.44
CA ASP A 60 -10.97 -2.69 -18.33
C ASP A 60 -10.16 -1.68 -19.17
N LEU A 61 -10.38 -0.39 -18.98
CA LEU A 61 -9.61 0.65 -19.69
C LEU A 61 -8.15 0.65 -19.26
N THR A 62 -7.28 0.99 -20.20
CA THR A 62 -5.85 1.16 -19.97
C THR A 62 -5.59 2.27 -18.94
N GLY A 63 -4.67 2.02 -18.02
CA GLY A 63 -4.27 2.98 -16.98
C GLY A 63 -5.01 2.79 -15.66
N ILE A 64 -5.88 1.78 -15.54
CA ILE A 64 -6.54 1.41 -14.28
C ILE A 64 -5.80 0.22 -13.67
N HIS A 65 -5.13 0.45 -12.56
CA HIS A 65 -4.24 -0.52 -11.91
C HIS A 65 -4.62 -0.74 -10.45
N PHE A 66 -4.34 -1.92 -9.94
CA PHE A 66 -4.37 -2.15 -8.50
C PHE A 66 -3.15 -1.53 -7.82
N ALA A 67 -3.37 -0.98 -6.63
CA ALA A 67 -2.32 -0.32 -5.86
C ALA A 67 -1.09 -1.21 -5.67
N MET A 68 -1.26 -2.47 -5.27
CA MET A 68 -0.14 -3.38 -5.05
C MET A 68 0.60 -3.75 -6.34
N GLU A 69 -0.08 -3.79 -7.48
CA GLU A 69 0.59 -3.96 -8.77
C GLU A 69 1.50 -2.77 -9.09
N PHE A 70 0.98 -1.56 -8.91
CA PHE A 70 1.74 -0.33 -9.10
C PHE A 70 2.96 -0.25 -8.19
N LEU A 71 2.77 -0.44 -6.89
CA LEU A 71 3.82 -0.33 -5.87
C LEU A 71 4.88 -1.44 -6.00
N THR A 72 4.45 -2.69 -6.25
CA THR A 72 5.37 -3.82 -6.37
C THR A 72 6.25 -3.70 -7.61
N LYS A 73 5.67 -3.37 -8.76
CA LYS A 73 6.42 -3.16 -10.00
C LYS A 73 7.39 -1.99 -9.87
N ASN A 74 6.95 -0.87 -9.28
CA ASN A 74 7.82 0.26 -9.01
C ASN A 74 9.02 -0.12 -8.14
N THR A 75 8.77 -0.76 -6.99
CA THR A 75 9.83 -1.09 -6.04
C THR A 75 10.80 -2.11 -6.64
N LYS A 76 10.29 -3.12 -7.33
CA LYS A 76 11.13 -4.12 -7.98
C LYS A 76 12.04 -3.50 -9.05
N SER A 77 11.49 -2.75 -9.99
CA SER A 77 12.26 -2.08 -11.05
C SER A 77 13.27 -1.08 -10.47
N LEU A 78 12.88 -0.33 -9.43
CA LEU A 78 13.79 0.60 -8.75
C LEU A 78 14.99 -0.12 -8.14
N LEU A 79 14.79 -1.24 -7.44
CA LEU A 79 15.84 -1.98 -6.75
C LEU A 79 16.73 -2.75 -7.72
N ASP A 80 16.15 -3.37 -8.73
CA ASP A 80 16.87 -4.24 -9.68
C ASP A 80 17.65 -3.44 -10.73
N SER A 81 17.09 -2.30 -11.20
CA SER A 81 17.61 -1.58 -12.36
C SER A 81 17.59 -0.06 -12.26
N ARG A 82 17.11 0.53 -11.16
CA ARG A 82 16.86 1.98 -11.05
C ARG A 82 15.89 2.51 -12.11
N HIS A 83 14.89 1.69 -12.45
CA HIS A 83 13.89 1.93 -13.49
C HIS A 83 14.41 1.86 -14.94
N GLU A 84 15.67 1.47 -15.16
CA GLU A 84 16.26 1.34 -16.51
C GLU A 84 15.61 0.20 -17.32
N ASP A 85 15.03 -0.81 -16.65
CA ASP A 85 14.33 -1.92 -17.30
C ASP A 85 12.95 -1.55 -17.87
N GLY A 86 12.39 -0.40 -17.50
CA GLY A 86 11.05 0.03 -17.90
C GLY A 86 9.91 -0.89 -17.45
N GLN A 87 10.18 -1.84 -16.54
CA GLN A 87 9.20 -2.85 -16.09
C GLN A 87 8.33 -2.38 -14.93
N TYR A 88 7.93 -1.12 -14.94
CA TYR A 88 7.05 -0.52 -13.93
C TYR A 88 5.93 0.30 -14.58
N ILE A 89 4.92 0.63 -13.79
CA ILE A 89 3.83 1.51 -14.22
C ILE A 89 4.27 2.94 -13.97
N ASP A 90 4.55 3.66 -15.06
CA ASP A 90 5.07 5.02 -14.97
C ASP A 90 3.93 6.05 -14.87
N ALA A 91 4.01 6.90 -13.85
CA ALA A 91 3.09 8.03 -13.63
C ALA A 91 3.68 9.37 -14.10
N ALA A 92 4.90 9.40 -14.67
CA ALA A 92 5.54 10.64 -15.12
C ALA A 92 4.67 11.36 -16.17
N GLY A 93 4.44 12.66 -15.95
CA GLY A 93 3.65 13.48 -16.86
C GLY A 93 2.17 13.10 -16.99
N LYS A 94 1.64 12.30 -16.08
CA LYS A 94 0.23 11.87 -16.09
C LYS A 94 -0.60 12.56 -15.02
N ASP A 95 -1.89 12.67 -15.27
CA ASP A 95 -2.88 13.06 -14.28
C ASP A 95 -3.32 11.79 -13.54
N VAL A 96 -3.11 11.76 -12.22
CA VAL A 96 -3.28 10.56 -11.40
C VAL A 96 -4.48 10.68 -10.48
N ILE A 97 -5.28 9.63 -10.44
CA ILE A 97 -6.37 9.47 -9.46
C ILE A 97 -6.04 8.29 -8.57
N VAL A 98 -6.03 8.51 -7.25
CA VAL A 98 -5.90 7.46 -6.25
C VAL A 98 -7.26 7.26 -5.57
N ILE A 99 -7.78 6.03 -5.59
CA ILE A 99 -9.05 5.69 -4.95
C ILE A 99 -8.75 5.00 -3.62
N GLY A 100 -9.04 5.71 -2.52
CA GLY A 100 -8.73 5.31 -1.15
C GLY A 100 -7.50 6.03 -0.60
N GLY A 101 -7.62 6.61 0.59
CA GLY A 101 -6.59 7.43 1.23
C GLY A 101 -6.01 6.82 2.51
N GLY A 102 -6.07 5.50 2.66
CA GLY A 102 -5.37 4.78 3.72
C GLY A 102 -3.87 4.65 3.45
N ASP A 103 -3.16 3.83 4.25
CA ASP A 103 -1.70 3.69 4.18
C ASP A 103 -1.21 3.30 2.76
N THR A 104 -1.88 2.35 2.12
CA THR A 104 -1.56 1.96 0.73
C THR A 104 -1.80 3.10 -0.27
N GLY A 105 -2.88 3.87 -0.07
CA GLY A 105 -3.17 5.06 -0.90
C GLY A 105 -2.09 6.12 -0.77
N THR A 106 -1.63 6.38 0.45
CA THR A 106 -0.51 7.29 0.74
C THR A 106 0.77 6.87 0.01
N ASP A 107 1.08 5.58 -0.04
CA ASP A 107 2.23 5.07 -0.79
C ASP A 107 2.08 5.28 -2.30
N CYS A 108 0.87 5.08 -2.84
CA CYS A 108 0.59 5.37 -4.25
C CYS A 108 0.74 6.87 -4.57
N ILE A 109 0.27 7.75 -3.67
CA ILE A 109 0.44 9.20 -3.79
C ILE A 109 1.93 9.55 -3.84
N GLY A 110 2.71 9.15 -2.84
CA GLY A 110 4.13 9.44 -2.76
C GLY A 110 4.93 8.88 -3.95
N THR A 111 4.61 7.68 -4.41
CA THR A 111 5.24 7.06 -5.58
C THR A 111 4.93 7.85 -6.85
N SER A 112 3.67 8.23 -7.08
CA SER A 112 3.27 9.04 -8.25
C SER A 112 3.95 10.41 -8.27
N LEU A 113 4.11 11.04 -7.10
CA LEU A 113 4.85 12.30 -6.97
C LEU A 113 6.33 12.16 -7.35
N ARG A 114 6.97 11.06 -6.92
CA ARG A 114 8.38 10.76 -7.24
C ARG A 114 8.58 10.45 -8.71
N HIS A 115 7.58 9.87 -9.38
CA HIS A 115 7.58 9.72 -10.84
C HIS A 115 7.45 11.04 -11.58
N GLY A 116 6.97 12.10 -10.94
CA GLY A 116 6.76 13.40 -11.58
C GLY A 116 5.41 13.51 -12.29
N CYS A 117 4.33 13.03 -11.68
CA CYS A 117 2.98 13.21 -12.20
C CYS A 117 2.62 14.71 -12.33
N ASN A 118 1.73 15.04 -13.29
CA ASN A 118 1.27 16.40 -13.54
C ASN A 118 0.27 16.88 -12.50
N SER A 119 -0.67 16.02 -12.15
CA SER A 119 -1.68 16.29 -11.12
C SER A 119 -1.99 15.03 -10.34
N LEU A 120 -2.57 15.21 -9.14
CA LEU A 120 -2.95 14.10 -8.29
C LEU A 120 -4.23 14.43 -7.51
N VAL A 121 -5.20 13.53 -7.57
CA VAL A 121 -6.46 13.63 -6.85
C VAL A 121 -6.71 12.32 -6.10
N THR A 122 -7.21 12.42 -4.85
CA THR A 122 -7.60 11.23 -4.07
C THR A 122 -9.11 11.25 -3.82
N PHE A 123 -9.77 10.14 -4.14
CA PHE A 123 -11.17 9.92 -3.81
C PHE A 123 -11.29 9.01 -2.58
N GLU A 124 -12.12 9.44 -1.62
CA GLU A 124 -12.43 8.69 -0.40
C GLU A 124 -13.90 8.29 -0.38
N ILE A 125 -14.18 7.03 -0.04
CA ILE A 125 -15.55 6.52 0.08
C ILE A 125 -16.20 6.99 1.38
N VAL A 126 -15.40 7.08 2.44
CA VAL A 126 -15.88 7.46 3.78
C VAL A 126 -15.88 8.96 3.97
N PRO A 127 -16.79 9.52 4.81
CA PRO A 127 -16.73 10.91 5.22
C PRO A 127 -15.40 11.23 5.89
N GLN A 128 -14.99 12.49 5.81
CA GLN A 128 -13.79 12.96 6.52
C GLN A 128 -13.92 12.69 8.01
N SER A 129 -12.96 12.01 8.59
CA SER A 129 -12.88 11.77 10.02
C SER A 129 -12.74 13.10 10.78
N PRO A 130 -13.23 13.17 12.03
CA PRO A 130 -13.05 14.37 12.86
C PRO A 130 -11.57 14.61 13.18
N ASN A 131 -11.20 15.83 13.51
CA ASN A 131 -9.82 16.18 13.88
C ASN A 131 -9.46 15.66 15.29
N GLU A 132 -10.45 15.46 16.16
CA GLU A 132 -10.29 14.99 17.53
C GLU A 132 -11.12 13.73 17.78
N ARG A 133 -10.78 13.00 18.84
CA ARG A 133 -11.54 11.82 19.26
C ARG A 133 -12.97 12.17 19.61
N ALA A 134 -13.92 11.48 19.03
CA ALA A 134 -15.32 11.56 19.43
C ALA A 134 -15.53 10.83 20.78
N PRO A 135 -16.56 11.21 21.57
CA PRO A 135 -16.88 10.54 22.83
C PRO A 135 -17.13 9.03 22.71
N ASN A 136 -17.62 8.57 21.57
CA ASN A 136 -17.84 7.15 21.27
C ASN A 136 -16.58 6.41 20.79
N ASN A 137 -15.42 7.06 20.81
CA ASN A 137 -14.12 6.46 20.48
C ASN A 137 -13.07 6.75 21.57
N PRO A 138 -13.30 6.32 22.84
CA PRO A 138 -12.37 6.58 23.94
C PRO A 138 -11.11 5.75 23.83
N TRP A 139 -10.05 6.18 24.51
CA TRP A 139 -8.88 5.33 24.76
C TRP A 139 -9.32 4.07 25.56
N PRO A 140 -8.77 2.86 25.28
CA PRO A 140 -7.62 2.53 24.43
C PRO A 140 -7.97 2.18 22.96
N GLN A 141 -9.17 2.44 22.50
CA GLN A 141 -9.55 2.18 21.11
C GLN A 141 -8.63 2.92 20.13
N TRP A 142 -8.46 2.36 18.96
CA TRP A 142 -7.76 3.04 17.87
C TRP A 142 -8.43 4.38 17.53
N PRO A 143 -7.68 5.49 17.44
CA PRO A 143 -8.27 6.80 17.18
C PRO A 143 -8.84 6.92 15.77
N ARG A 144 -10.14 7.17 15.66
CA ARG A 144 -10.85 7.46 14.40
C ARG A 144 -10.82 8.97 14.15
N ILE A 145 -9.64 9.48 13.87
CA ILE A 145 -9.39 10.91 13.60
C ILE A 145 -8.82 11.10 12.20
N MET A 146 -8.90 12.34 11.71
CA MET A 146 -8.26 12.72 10.46
C MET A 146 -6.75 12.53 10.56
N ARG A 147 -6.19 11.80 9.62
CA ARG A 147 -4.75 11.57 9.51
C ARG A 147 -4.24 12.13 8.19
N VAL A 148 -3.14 12.82 8.28
CA VAL A 148 -2.38 13.29 7.13
C VAL A 148 -1.02 12.63 7.21
N ASP A 149 -0.76 11.72 6.30
CA ASP A 149 0.50 10.98 6.23
C ASP A 149 1.44 11.61 5.20
N TYR A 150 2.67 11.10 5.10
CA TYR A 150 3.76 11.67 4.30
C TYR A 150 3.36 11.93 2.84
N GLY A 151 2.67 11.01 2.18
CA GLY A 151 2.25 11.18 0.79
C GLY A 151 1.24 12.32 0.61
N HIS A 152 0.32 12.48 1.56
CA HIS A 152 -0.62 13.61 1.56
C HIS A 152 0.09 14.94 1.78
N GLN A 153 1.10 14.97 2.68
CA GLN A 153 1.90 16.19 2.95
C GLN A 153 2.73 16.58 1.73
N GLU A 154 3.39 15.61 1.09
CA GLU A 154 4.16 15.82 -0.13
C GLU A 154 3.26 16.33 -1.28
N ALA A 155 2.05 15.76 -1.43
CA ALA A 155 1.09 16.19 -2.43
C ALA A 155 0.61 17.63 -2.18
N ALA A 156 0.29 17.98 -0.93
CA ALA A 156 -0.12 19.33 -0.56
C ALA A 156 0.97 20.39 -0.76
N ALA A 157 2.24 20.00 -0.64
CA ALA A 157 3.37 20.90 -0.87
C ALA A 157 3.64 21.14 -2.38
N LYS A 158 3.26 20.18 -3.25
CA LYS A 158 3.53 20.25 -4.70
C LYS A 158 2.35 20.76 -5.51
N PHE A 159 1.14 20.44 -5.10
CA PHE A 159 -0.09 20.75 -5.81
C PHE A 159 -1.06 21.51 -4.87
N ASP A 160 -2.03 22.21 -5.46
CA ASP A 160 -3.25 22.61 -4.74
C ASP A 160 -4.10 21.32 -4.49
N TYR A 161 -3.56 20.47 -3.61
CA TYR A 161 -4.08 19.14 -3.34
C TYR A 161 -5.32 19.23 -2.46
N SER A 162 -6.47 18.99 -3.04
CA SER A 162 -7.71 18.81 -2.31
C SER A 162 -8.05 17.33 -2.20
N ARG A 163 -8.17 16.85 -0.96
CA ARG A 163 -8.79 15.56 -0.68
C ARG A 163 -10.28 15.70 -0.97
N VAL A 164 -10.71 15.29 -2.16
CA VAL A 164 -12.10 15.45 -2.58
C VAL A 164 -12.96 14.55 -1.70
N LYS A 165 -13.86 15.15 -0.94
CA LYS A 165 -14.91 14.43 -0.21
C LYS A 165 -15.69 13.59 -1.22
N GLY A 166 -15.71 12.28 -1.03
CA GLY A 166 -16.52 11.39 -1.84
C GLY A 166 -17.97 11.85 -1.86
N LYS A 167 -18.43 12.34 -3.01
CA LYS A 167 -19.85 12.26 -3.31
C LYS A 167 -20.15 10.77 -3.40
N GLN A 168 -21.17 10.30 -2.67
CA GLN A 168 -21.75 8.99 -2.94
C GLN A 168 -21.91 8.85 -4.45
N LEU A 169 -21.17 7.90 -5.01
CA LEU A 169 -21.44 7.41 -6.34
C LEU A 169 -22.74 6.60 -6.19
N SER A 170 -23.86 7.25 -6.50
CA SER A 170 -25.17 6.61 -6.60
C SER A 170 -25.23 5.73 -7.85
#